data_73c40e656b36ce49e817f79eec22a501
#
_entry.id   73c40e656b36ce49e817f79eec22a501
#
_cell.length_a   1.000
_cell.length_b   1.000
_cell.length_c   1.000
_cell.angle_alpha   90.00
_cell.angle_beta   90.00
_cell.angle_gamma   90.00
#
_symmetry.space_group_name_H-M   'P 1'
#
loop_
_entity.id
_entity.type
_entity.pdbx_description
1 polymer ?
#
loop_
_entity_poly.entity_id
_entity_poly.type
_entity_poly.pdbx_seq_one_letter_code
_entity_poly.pdbx_strand_id
1 'polypeptide(L)'
;MNIIFNFINQNIKMVENKMREIEIEKMVLHCGGTEDKHDKSVQLLKMISGGKIQSIQSTKRIPAFGISPGKKSGCKITLRDKEKIMDLLERFFVTLDNELSEKKITENQFCFGIHEYIEIPGLDYDRDIGILGFEVMVVFKRKGKRVKFKKAKRGSIPGRQNVTKEEIKKFLESKLDLEIVEKHGN
;
A
#
# COMPACT_ATOMS: atom_id res chain seq x y z
N MET A 1 28.07 40.54 -8.39
CA MET A 1 26.87 40.10 -9.12
C MET A 1 26.36 38.71 -8.69
N ASN A 2 27.21 37.81 -8.15
CA ASN A 2 26.80 36.47 -7.70
C ASN A 2 26.02 36.38 -6.34
N ILE A 3 26.17 37.38 -5.48
CA ILE A 3 25.54 37.39 -4.15
C ILE A 3 24.03 37.70 -4.26
N ILE A 4 23.66 38.58 -5.18
CA ILE A 4 22.24 38.93 -5.42
C ILE A 4 21.48 37.73 -6.07
N PHE A 5 22.16 36.98 -6.96
CA PHE A 5 21.60 35.81 -7.60
C PHE A 5 21.37 34.65 -6.60
N ASN A 6 22.29 34.48 -5.64
CA ASN A 6 22.11 33.52 -4.56
C ASN A 6 21.02 33.93 -3.56
N PHE A 7 20.87 35.22 -3.29
CA PHE A 7 19.80 35.74 -2.42
C PHE A 7 18.41 35.61 -3.06
N ILE A 8 18.31 35.80 -4.38
CA ILE A 8 17.07 35.58 -5.14
C ILE A 8 16.72 34.10 -5.21
N ASN A 9 17.69 33.21 -5.38
CA ASN A 9 17.45 31.75 -5.37
C ASN A 9 17.10 31.19 -3.99
N GLN A 10 17.53 31.79 -2.89
CA GLN A 10 17.13 31.40 -1.54
C GLN A 10 15.72 31.90 -1.16
N ASN A 11 15.21 32.96 -1.79
CA ASN A 11 13.91 33.54 -1.51
C ASN A 11 12.79 33.08 -2.47
N ILE A 12 13.12 32.39 -3.55
CA ILE A 12 12.14 31.57 -4.29
C ILE A 12 12.06 30.20 -3.59
N LYS A 13 11.65 30.17 -2.33
CA LYS A 13 10.85 29.05 -1.83
C LYS A 13 9.64 29.05 -2.74
N MET A 14 9.66 28.22 -3.78
CA MET A 14 8.46 27.91 -4.53
C MET A 14 7.41 27.60 -3.49
N VAL A 15 6.38 28.40 -3.42
CA VAL A 15 5.23 28.13 -2.55
C VAL A 15 4.71 26.81 -3.03
N GLU A 16 5.16 25.74 -2.39
CA GLU A 16 4.75 24.39 -2.75
C GLU A 16 3.24 24.36 -2.64
N ASN A 17 2.60 24.18 -3.76
CA ASN A 17 1.16 24.15 -3.82
C ASN A 17 0.66 22.97 -2.97
N LYS A 18 0.05 23.26 -1.82
CA LYS A 18 -0.50 22.27 -0.90
C LYS A 18 -1.40 21.23 -1.56
N MET A 19 -1.95 21.54 -2.75
CA MET A 19 -2.74 20.60 -3.53
C MET A 19 -1.90 19.53 -4.24
N ARG A 20 -0.58 19.75 -4.35
CA ARG A 20 0.36 18.77 -4.92
C ARG A 20 0.92 17.81 -3.89
N GLU A 21 0.76 18.09 -2.61
CA GLU A 21 1.24 17.20 -1.55
C GLU A 21 0.68 15.78 -1.71
N ILE A 22 1.56 14.81 -1.54
CA ILE A 22 1.23 13.39 -1.60
C ILE A 22 0.81 12.94 -0.21
N GLU A 23 -0.31 12.27 -0.13
CA GLU A 23 -0.82 11.66 1.09
C GLU A 23 -1.15 10.19 0.85
N ILE A 24 -0.95 9.37 1.87
CA ILE A 24 -1.46 8.00 1.87
C ILE A 24 -2.99 8.08 1.98
N GLU A 25 -3.68 7.45 1.05
CA GLU A 25 -5.14 7.35 1.05
C GLU A 25 -5.63 6.19 1.89
N LYS A 26 -5.00 5.04 1.68
CA LYS A 26 -5.36 3.79 2.34
C LYS A 26 -4.25 2.76 2.17
N MET A 27 -4.22 1.80 3.07
CA MET A 27 -3.48 0.55 2.93
C MET A 27 -4.48 -0.61 2.87
N VAL A 28 -4.23 -1.54 1.99
CA VAL A 28 -5.03 -2.76 1.85
C VAL A 28 -4.12 -3.94 2.12
N LEU A 29 -4.48 -4.77 3.08
CA LEU A 29 -3.87 -6.07 3.30
C LEU A 29 -4.78 -7.10 2.66
N HIS A 30 -4.22 -7.98 1.85
CA HIS A 30 -4.93 -9.02 1.13
C HIS A 30 -4.29 -10.37 1.39
N CYS A 31 -5.11 -11.37 1.65
CA CYS A 31 -4.68 -12.74 1.76
C CYS A 31 -5.59 -13.64 0.92
N GLY A 32 -5.00 -14.39 0.01
CA GLY A 32 -5.69 -15.37 -0.83
C GLY A 32 -5.81 -16.71 -0.12
N GLY A 33 -6.95 -17.35 -0.24
CA GLY A 33 -7.15 -18.68 0.31
C GLY A 33 -8.59 -19.16 0.14
N THR A 34 -8.75 -20.47 0.01
CA THR A 34 -10.04 -21.13 -0.08
C THR A 34 -10.26 -22.02 1.14
N GLU A 35 -11.51 -22.19 1.55
CA GLU A 35 -11.90 -23.09 2.66
C GLU A 35 -11.08 -22.84 3.95
N ASP A 36 -10.36 -23.84 4.45
CA ASP A 36 -9.59 -23.77 5.70
C ASP A 36 -8.56 -22.66 5.68
N LYS A 37 -7.89 -22.45 4.53
CA LYS A 37 -6.93 -21.34 4.38
C LYS A 37 -7.58 -19.97 4.48
N HIS A 38 -8.85 -19.84 4.05
CA HIS A 38 -9.58 -18.59 4.18
C HIS A 38 -9.79 -18.21 5.65
N ASP A 39 -10.22 -19.15 6.49
CA ASP A 39 -10.52 -18.86 7.89
C ASP A 39 -9.24 -18.53 8.68
N LYS A 40 -8.13 -19.22 8.39
CA LYS A 40 -6.78 -18.89 8.89
C LYS A 40 -6.34 -17.50 8.44
N SER A 41 -6.57 -17.15 7.18
CA SER A 41 -6.24 -15.81 6.63
C SER A 41 -7.07 -14.70 7.32
N VAL A 42 -8.31 -14.96 7.65
CA VAL A 42 -9.16 -14.03 8.40
C VAL A 42 -8.60 -13.82 9.81
N GLN A 43 -8.18 -14.88 10.50
CA GLN A 43 -7.57 -14.77 11.83
C GLN A 43 -6.27 -13.96 11.77
N LEU A 44 -5.40 -14.25 10.80
CA LEU A 44 -4.15 -13.51 10.58
C LEU A 44 -4.38 -12.02 10.39
N LEU A 45 -5.24 -11.63 9.45
CA LEU A 45 -5.51 -10.22 9.19
C LEU A 45 -6.17 -9.51 10.38
N LYS A 46 -6.95 -10.23 11.19
CA LYS A 46 -7.52 -9.70 12.42
C LYS A 46 -6.46 -9.47 13.49
N MET A 47 -5.49 -10.37 13.61
CA MET A 47 -4.35 -10.23 14.52
C MET A 47 -3.51 -9.00 14.19
N ILE A 48 -3.19 -8.79 12.89
CA ILE A 48 -2.34 -7.67 12.44
C ILE A 48 -3.03 -6.33 12.63
N SER A 49 -4.30 -6.21 12.28
CA SER A 49 -4.95 -4.89 12.10
C SER A 49 -6.07 -4.57 13.08
N GLY A 50 -6.65 -5.59 13.72
CA GLY A 50 -7.80 -5.43 14.64
C GLY A 50 -9.07 -4.86 14.00
N GLY A 51 -9.10 -4.71 12.67
CA GLY A 51 -10.19 -4.04 11.95
C GLY A 51 -11.23 -4.99 11.35
N LYS A 52 -12.22 -4.42 10.65
CA LYS A 52 -13.28 -5.19 9.98
C LYS A 52 -12.77 -5.82 8.69
N ILE A 53 -12.76 -7.14 8.63
CA ILE A 53 -12.31 -7.92 7.47
C ILE A 53 -13.47 -8.13 6.50
N GLN A 54 -13.17 -8.03 5.23
CA GLN A 54 -14.09 -8.34 4.14
C GLN A 54 -13.66 -9.63 3.46
N SER A 55 -14.51 -10.67 3.52
CA SER A 55 -14.36 -11.87 2.71
C SER A 55 -14.72 -11.59 1.26
N ILE A 56 -13.93 -12.11 0.33
CA ILE A 56 -14.13 -11.97 -1.11
C ILE A 56 -14.67 -13.28 -1.63
N GLN A 57 -15.80 -13.20 -2.34
CA GLN A 57 -16.39 -14.34 -3.02
C GLN A 57 -16.07 -14.28 -4.52
N SER A 58 -15.78 -15.43 -5.11
CA SER A 58 -15.54 -15.51 -6.55
C SER A 58 -16.85 -15.37 -7.32
N THR A 59 -16.82 -14.57 -8.37
CA THR A 59 -17.95 -14.44 -9.31
C THR A 59 -17.82 -15.38 -10.50
N LYS A 60 -16.63 -15.96 -10.72
CA LYS A 60 -16.32 -16.83 -11.86
C LYS A 60 -15.84 -18.19 -11.38
N ARG A 61 -16.05 -19.19 -12.22
CA ARG A 61 -15.47 -20.53 -12.04
C ARG A 61 -14.02 -20.52 -12.53
N ILE A 62 -13.09 -20.96 -11.67
CA ILE A 62 -11.67 -21.08 -12.00
C ILE A 62 -11.23 -22.51 -11.65
N PRO A 63 -11.31 -23.47 -12.61
CA PRO A 63 -11.06 -24.89 -12.34
C PRO A 63 -9.64 -25.14 -11.80
N ALA A 64 -8.63 -24.42 -12.29
CA ALA A 64 -7.24 -24.56 -11.87
C ALA A 64 -7.02 -24.37 -10.34
N PHE A 65 -7.86 -23.59 -9.70
CA PHE A 65 -7.83 -23.35 -8.25
C PHE A 65 -8.99 -24.01 -7.48
N GLY A 66 -9.80 -24.82 -8.15
CA GLY A 66 -10.97 -25.44 -7.53
C GLY A 66 -12.05 -24.44 -7.06
N ILE A 67 -12.06 -23.23 -7.64
CA ILE A 67 -12.96 -22.15 -7.23
C ILE A 67 -14.22 -22.18 -8.07
N SER A 68 -15.38 -22.22 -7.41
CA SER A 68 -16.71 -22.07 -8.01
C SER A 68 -17.31 -20.70 -7.69
N PRO A 69 -18.29 -20.20 -8.48
CA PRO A 69 -19.02 -18.98 -8.15
C PRO A 69 -19.65 -19.06 -6.76
N GLY A 70 -19.56 -17.98 -6.00
CA GLY A 70 -20.04 -17.89 -4.62
C GLY A 70 -19.08 -18.44 -3.56
N LYS A 71 -18.03 -19.20 -3.94
CA LYS A 71 -17.05 -19.72 -3.00
C LYS A 71 -16.11 -18.60 -2.52
N LYS A 72 -15.75 -18.61 -1.24
CA LYS A 72 -14.78 -17.65 -0.67
C LYS A 72 -13.40 -17.90 -1.29
N SER A 73 -12.79 -16.86 -1.84
CA SER A 73 -11.50 -16.92 -2.55
C SER A 73 -10.38 -16.15 -1.85
N GLY A 74 -10.70 -15.40 -0.81
CA GLY A 74 -9.73 -14.64 -0.04
C GLY A 74 -10.39 -13.65 0.89
N CYS A 75 -9.57 -12.93 1.61
CA CYS A 75 -10.02 -11.88 2.50
C CYS A 75 -9.14 -10.63 2.35
N LYS A 76 -9.69 -9.48 2.66
CA LYS A 76 -8.97 -8.20 2.67
C LYS A 76 -9.42 -7.31 3.80
N ILE A 77 -8.52 -6.45 4.21
CA ILE A 77 -8.83 -5.35 5.10
C ILE A 77 -8.31 -4.04 4.52
N THR A 78 -9.06 -2.97 4.75
CA THR A 78 -8.67 -1.62 4.28
C THR A 78 -8.51 -0.70 5.48
N LEU A 79 -7.30 -0.23 5.68
CA LEU A 79 -6.93 0.73 6.71
C LEU A 79 -6.86 2.14 6.10
N ARG A 80 -7.36 3.14 6.83
CA ARG A 80 -7.34 4.55 6.42
C ARG A 80 -6.73 5.49 7.45
N ASP A 81 -6.45 4.97 8.62
CA ASP A 81 -5.79 5.68 9.71
C ASP A 81 -4.30 5.81 9.37
N LYS A 82 -3.84 7.05 9.16
CA LYS A 82 -2.48 7.31 8.68
C LYS A 82 -1.41 6.89 9.68
N GLU A 83 -1.65 7.11 10.97
CA GLU A 83 -0.70 6.76 12.02
C GLU A 83 -0.50 5.24 12.08
N LYS A 84 -1.59 4.49 12.15
CA LYS A 84 -1.53 3.02 12.12
C LYS A 84 -0.90 2.46 10.84
N ILE A 85 -1.14 3.12 9.69
CA ILE A 85 -0.53 2.71 8.43
C ILE A 85 0.99 2.88 8.49
N MET A 86 1.49 4.00 9.03
CA MET A 86 2.92 4.25 9.13
C MET A 86 3.60 3.26 10.07
N ASP A 87 3.04 3.03 11.25
CA ASP A 87 3.55 2.05 12.22
C ASP A 87 3.63 0.63 11.64
N LEU A 88 2.60 0.21 10.89
CA LEU A 88 2.60 -1.10 10.23
C LEU A 88 3.61 -1.16 9.09
N LEU A 89 3.75 -0.08 8.30
CA LEU A 89 4.73 -0.04 7.20
C LEU A 89 6.16 -0.15 7.72
N GLU A 90 6.51 0.55 8.78
CA GLU A 90 7.82 0.45 9.41
C GLU A 90 8.14 -1.00 9.82
N ARG A 91 7.21 -1.69 10.47
CA ARG A 91 7.37 -3.10 10.83
C ARG A 91 7.51 -4.02 9.61
N PHE A 92 6.73 -3.79 8.57
CA PHE A 92 6.78 -4.60 7.35
C PHE A 92 8.06 -4.39 6.56
N PHE A 93 8.62 -3.18 6.55
CA PHE A 93 9.86 -2.91 5.86
C PHE A 93 11.09 -3.46 6.58
N VAL A 94 11.07 -3.52 7.92
CA VAL A 94 12.10 -4.24 8.67
C VAL A 94 12.20 -5.70 8.24
N THR A 95 11.05 -6.36 7.97
CA THR A 95 11.00 -7.73 7.46
C THR A 95 11.55 -7.88 6.03
N LEU A 96 11.55 -6.80 5.26
CA LEU A 96 12.03 -6.78 3.88
C LEU A 96 13.45 -6.19 3.75
N ASP A 97 14.19 -6.09 4.86
CA ASP A 97 15.53 -5.48 4.92
C ASP A 97 15.58 -4.05 4.35
N ASN A 98 14.44 -3.34 4.40
CA ASN A 98 14.22 -2.02 3.81
C ASN A 98 14.45 -1.93 2.29
N GLU A 99 14.37 -3.05 1.58
CA GLU A 99 14.50 -3.10 0.13
C GLU A 99 13.15 -3.20 -0.57
N LEU A 100 12.96 -2.41 -1.61
CA LEU A 100 11.79 -2.48 -2.48
C LEU A 100 12.20 -2.47 -3.95
N SER A 101 11.75 -3.47 -4.72
CA SER A 101 11.98 -3.49 -6.16
C SER A 101 11.16 -2.41 -6.89
N GLU A 102 11.80 -1.68 -7.81
CA GLU A 102 11.13 -0.63 -8.61
C GLU A 102 9.90 -1.14 -9.37
N LYS A 103 9.92 -2.40 -9.84
CA LYS A 103 8.80 -3.03 -10.56
C LYS A 103 7.52 -3.11 -9.74
N LYS A 104 7.62 -3.05 -8.41
CA LYS A 104 6.48 -3.08 -7.48
C LYS A 104 5.81 -1.71 -7.30
N ILE A 105 6.43 -0.64 -7.84
CA ILE A 105 5.90 0.72 -7.79
C ILE A 105 5.19 1.02 -9.10
N THR A 106 3.91 1.39 -9.00
CA THR A 106 3.06 1.82 -10.11
C THR A 106 2.53 3.24 -9.87
N GLU A 107 1.82 3.82 -10.83
CA GLU A 107 1.17 5.12 -10.60
C GLU A 107 0.17 5.04 -9.45
N ASN A 108 0.22 6.02 -8.55
CA ASN A 108 -0.64 6.16 -7.37
C ASN A 108 -0.54 5.03 -6.33
N GLN A 109 0.25 3.99 -6.52
CA GLN A 109 0.32 2.88 -5.57
C GLN A 109 1.63 2.10 -5.66
N PHE A 110 1.95 1.41 -4.57
CA PHE A 110 2.94 0.34 -4.60
C PHE A 110 2.39 -0.88 -3.85
N CYS A 111 2.91 -2.06 -4.20
CA CYS A 111 2.51 -3.31 -3.57
C CYS A 111 3.72 -4.21 -3.36
N PHE A 112 3.69 -4.98 -2.29
CA PHE A 112 4.69 -5.99 -1.96
C PHE A 112 4.04 -7.14 -1.21
N GLY A 113 4.69 -8.29 -1.20
CA GLY A 113 4.25 -9.45 -0.45
C GLY A 113 5.19 -9.74 0.71
N ILE A 114 4.62 -10.18 1.81
CA ILE A 114 5.33 -10.76 2.95
C ILE A 114 5.09 -12.25 2.88
N HIS A 115 6.16 -13.04 2.85
CA HIS A 115 6.08 -14.48 2.68
C HIS A 115 5.56 -15.16 3.94
N GLU A 116 6.05 -14.72 5.09
CA GLU A 116 5.70 -15.29 6.38
C GLU A 116 5.41 -14.19 7.40
N TYR A 117 4.24 -14.26 8.05
CA TYR A 117 3.87 -13.24 9.04
C TYR A 117 4.74 -13.29 10.31
N ILE A 118 5.41 -14.41 10.55
CA ILE A 118 6.26 -14.64 11.74
C ILE A 118 7.50 -13.72 11.73
N GLU A 119 7.97 -13.34 10.54
CA GLU A 119 9.11 -12.44 10.37
C GLU A 119 8.81 -11.01 10.84
N ILE A 120 7.53 -10.67 11.04
CA ILE A 120 7.12 -9.33 11.41
C ILE A 120 7.38 -9.09 12.90
N PRO A 121 8.14 -8.05 13.26
CA PRO A 121 8.39 -7.71 14.65
C PRO A 121 7.09 -7.52 15.44
N GLY A 122 6.97 -8.23 16.58
CA GLY A 122 5.82 -8.15 17.46
C GLY A 122 4.64 -9.06 17.13
N LEU A 123 4.84 -10.03 16.22
CA LEU A 123 3.89 -11.11 15.97
C LEU A 123 4.53 -12.45 16.35
N ASP A 124 3.82 -13.23 17.16
CA ASP A 124 4.22 -14.57 17.56
C ASP A 124 3.58 -15.64 16.66
N TYR A 125 4.23 -16.80 16.62
CA TYR A 125 3.70 -17.95 15.88
C TYR A 125 2.44 -18.52 16.54
N ASP A 126 1.37 -18.58 15.76
CA ASP A 126 0.10 -19.22 16.14
C ASP A 126 -0.08 -20.54 15.36
N ARG A 127 -0.24 -21.65 16.12
CA ARG A 127 -0.44 -22.98 15.52
C ARG A 127 -1.71 -23.09 14.71
N ASP A 128 -2.77 -22.37 15.09
CA ASP A 128 -4.06 -22.41 14.40
C ASP A 128 -3.99 -21.72 13.04
N ILE A 129 -3.13 -20.72 12.90
CA ILE A 129 -2.91 -20.00 11.64
C ILE A 129 -1.91 -20.76 10.77
N GLY A 130 -0.80 -21.22 11.35
CA GLY A 130 0.31 -21.86 10.63
C GLY A 130 1.11 -20.84 9.84
N ILE A 131 1.89 -21.27 8.85
CA ILE A 131 2.73 -20.40 8.02
C ILE A 131 1.87 -19.85 6.88
N LEU A 132 1.62 -18.54 6.91
CA LEU A 132 0.86 -17.81 5.90
C LEU A 132 1.53 -16.49 5.56
N GLY A 133 1.47 -16.15 4.27
CA GLY A 133 1.87 -14.84 3.76
C GLY A 133 0.67 -14.00 3.34
N PHE A 134 0.91 -12.73 3.10
CA PHE A 134 -0.11 -11.79 2.64
C PHE A 134 0.50 -10.69 1.78
N GLU A 135 -0.34 -10.01 1.04
CA GLU A 135 0.03 -8.90 0.18
C GLU A 135 -0.37 -7.57 0.81
N VAL A 136 0.50 -6.60 0.70
CA VAL A 136 0.31 -5.22 1.16
C VAL A 136 0.25 -4.32 -0.06
N MET A 137 -0.80 -3.52 -0.15
CA MET A 137 -0.97 -2.50 -1.19
C MET A 137 -1.21 -1.15 -0.53
N VAL A 138 -0.38 -0.18 -0.85
CA VAL A 138 -0.51 1.20 -0.37
C VAL A 138 -0.89 2.11 -1.53
N VAL A 139 -1.95 2.88 -1.33
CA VAL A 139 -2.51 3.79 -2.34
C VAL A 139 -2.29 5.23 -1.90
N PHE A 140 -1.73 6.03 -2.79
CA PHE A 140 -1.50 7.45 -2.61
C PHE A 140 -2.59 8.29 -3.27
N LYS A 141 -2.75 9.49 -2.78
CA LYS A 141 -3.60 10.52 -3.38
C LYS A 141 -2.97 11.89 -3.21
N ARG A 142 -3.39 12.81 -4.04
CA ARG A 142 -3.22 14.26 -3.82
C ARG A 142 -4.48 14.85 -3.22
N LYS A 143 -4.35 15.98 -2.57
CA LYS A 143 -5.51 16.75 -2.09
C LYS A 143 -6.43 17.08 -3.28
N GLY A 144 -7.73 17.17 -3.03
CA GLY A 144 -8.72 17.44 -4.09
C GLY A 144 -9.36 16.21 -4.74
N LYS A 145 -8.91 14.99 -4.48
CA LYS A 145 -9.48 13.74 -5.05
C LYS A 145 -10.97 13.54 -4.75
N ARG A 146 -11.51 14.24 -3.73
CA ARG A 146 -12.93 14.17 -3.36
C ARG A 146 -13.89 14.54 -4.51
N VAL A 147 -13.47 15.38 -5.45
CA VAL A 147 -14.27 15.78 -6.61
C VAL A 147 -14.77 14.57 -7.40
N LYS A 148 -13.94 13.50 -7.50
CA LYS A 148 -14.27 12.24 -8.18
C LYS A 148 -15.38 11.44 -7.48
N PHE A 149 -15.54 11.61 -6.14
CA PHE A 149 -16.43 10.79 -5.32
C PHE A 149 -17.67 11.52 -4.82
N LYS A 150 -17.84 12.82 -5.15
CA LYS A 150 -19.03 13.58 -4.77
C LYS A 150 -20.28 12.96 -5.38
N LYS A 151 -21.38 12.92 -4.61
CA LYS A 151 -22.68 12.47 -5.10
C LYS A 151 -23.26 13.46 -6.13
N ALA A 152 -23.22 14.76 -5.81
CA ALA A 152 -23.68 15.84 -6.68
C ALA A 152 -22.49 16.55 -7.34
N LYS A 153 -22.64 17.00 -8.58
CA LYS A 153 -21.60 17.70 -9.38
C LYS A 153 -20.27 16.94 -9.39
N ARG A 154 -20.34 15.65 -9.68
CA ARG A 154 -19.17 14.78 -9.81
C ARG A 154 -18.33 15.24 -11.00
N GLY A 155 -17.02 15.42 -10.78
CA GLY A 155 -16.05 15.79 -11.82
C GLY A 155 -15.03 14.70 -12.06
N SER A 156 -14.35 14.78 -13.20
CA SER A 156 -13.16 13.98 -13.49
C SER A 156 -11.89 14.66 -12.98
N ILE A 157 -10.89 13.88 -12.68
CA ILE A 157 -9.55 14.37 -12.29
C ILE A 157 -8.64 14.11 -13.48
N PRO A 158 -7.94 15.13 -14.01
CA PRO A 158 -7.01 14.97 -15.10
C PRO A 158 -5.82 14.09 -14.69
N GLY A 159 -5.25 13.32 -15.63
CA GLY A 159 -4.11 12.42 -15.37
C GLY A 159 -2.88 13.12 -14.78
N ARG A 160 -2.70 14.42 -15.03
CA ARG A 160 -1.63 15.24 -14.44
C ARG A 160 -1.66 15.31 -12.90
N GLN A 161 -2.78 14.97 -12.27
CA GLN A 161 -2.93 14.91 -10.82
C GLN A 161 -2.64 13.53 -10.24
N ASN A 162 -2.34 12.54 -11.08
CA ASN A 162 -1.85 11.25 -10.60
C ASN A 162 -0.48 11.44 -9.95
N VAL A 163 -0.21 10.59 -8.98
CA VAL A 163 1.11 10.53 -8.34
C VAL A 163 2.00 9.67 -9.22
N THR A 164 3.13 10.23 -9.65
CA THR A 164 4.09 9.51 -10.51
C THR A 164 4.93 8.52 -9.69
N LYS A 165 5.56 7.56 -10.37
CA LYS A 165 6.46 6.59 -9.74
C LYS A 165 7.63 7.28 -9.02
N GLU A 166 8.21 8.30 -9.65
CA GLU A 166 9.34 9.07 -9.10
C GLU A 166 8.97 9.81 -7.81
N GLU A 167 7.76 10.36 -7.76
CA GLU A 167 7.28 11.02 -6.56
C GLU A 167 7.05 10.03 -5.41
N ILE A 168 6.57 8.82 -5.72
CA ILE A 168 6.41 7.74 -4.73
C ILE A 168 7.79 7.30 -4.22
N LYS A 169 8.80 7.14 -5.09
CA LYS A 169 10.16 6.82 -4.70
C LYS A 169 10.70 7.83 -3.70
N LYS A 170 10.66 9.11 -4.04
CA LYS A 170 11.10 10.20 -3.16
C LYS A 170 10.36 10.22 -1.82
N PHE A 171 9.06 9.91 -1.83
CA PHE A 171 8.29 9.82 -0.60
C PHE A 171 8.75 8.66 0.29
N LEU A 172 9.01 7.49 -0.29
CA LEU A 172 9.48 6.30 0.42
C LEU A 172 10.88 6.51 1.01
N GLU A 173 11.81 7.06 0.23
CA GLU A 173 13.17 7.40 0.68
C GLU A 173 13.15 8.44 1.81
N SER A 174 12.31 9.48 1.71
CA SER A 174 12.28 10.58 2.69
C SER A 174 11.55 10.26 3.99
N LYS A 175 10.62 9.30 3.99
CA LYS A 175 9.75 8.99 5.14
C LYS A 175 10.04 7.65 5.79
N LEU A 176 10.57 6.70 5.05
CA LEU A 176 10.74 5.31 5.49
C LEU A 176 12.18 4.80 5.29
N ASP A 177 13.11 5.66 4.86
CA ASP A 177 14.53 5.34 4.63
C ASP A 177 14.73 4.04 3.83
N LEU A 178 13.92 3.87 2.75
CA LEU A 178 13.92 2.67 1.93
C LEU A 178 14.91 2.75 0.78
N GLU A 179 15.61 1.66 0.53
CA GLU A 179 16.43 1.47 -0.66
C GLU A 179 15.61 0.88 -1.80
N ILE A 180 15.59 1.58 -2.95
CA ILE A 180 14.89 1.10 -4.13
C ILE A 180 15.88 0.38 -5.03
N VAL A 181 15.71 -0.93 -5.13
CA VAL A 181 16.58 -1.80 -5.94
C VAL A 181 16.02 -1.93 -7.36
N GLU A 182 16.82 -1.49 -8.34
CA GLU A 182 16.58 -1.79 -9.75
C GLU A 182 17.07 -3.22 -10.03
N LYS A 183 16.20 -4.23 -9.90
CA LYS A 183 16.54 -5.56 -10.42
C LYS A 183 16.52 -5.50 -11.95
N HIS A 184 17.71 -5.41 -12.54
CA HIS A 184 17.88 -5.74 -13.94
C HIS A 184 17.45 -7.20 -14.11
N GLY A 185 16.38 -7.42 -14.88
CA GLY A 185 15.95 -8.78 -15.19
C GLY A 185 17.03 -9.48 -16.01
N ASN A 186 17.47 -10.64 -15.54
CA ASN A 186 18.03 -11.66 -16.40
C ASN A 186 16.92 -12.27 -17.23
#